data_36294edf3c501dc11a08ce1e18e066b2
#
_entry.id   36294edf3c501dc11a08ce1e18e066b2
#
_cell.length_a   1.000
_cell.length_b   1.000
_cell.length_c   1.000
_cell.angle_alpha   90.00
_cell.angle_beta   90.00
_cell.angle_gamma   90.00
#
_symmetry.space_group_name_H-M   'P 1'
#
loop_
_entity.id
_entity.type
_entity.pdbx_description
1 polymer ?
#
loop_
_entity_poly.entity_id
_entity_poly.type
_entity_poly.pdbx_seq_one_letter_code
_entity_poly.pdbx_strand_id
1 'polypeptide(L)'
;MEDSERKLFMDVVDLGSLSKAAAKHFVTPQSVSQHIRRLEGELGFPLLVRTAQGVSPTEAGCMFYEGCKDINERLERLLSQCREEAGIMRATLRLGSSPTYSLALFSQFVPQYLRSHPNEKIEYVNVDSHPLEGLLTGEYDILEGVEPQDRAFAFEPLLASKRCCMVAPENPLSSREVIEPADLIDMDVHIFSKRWAARLREYLDKVCPEVNLIELPGSTFEAALRQLDPTRTVHLLPEQLTYRYQELIPIPFDVDVTTQYGLVYLPKSQARLHALLECARKVYGAQRAQ
;
A
#
# COMPACT_ATOMS: atom_id res chain seq x y z
N MET A 1 -27.17 6.67 16.72
CA MET A 1 -27.03 6.00 15.39
C MET A 1 -26.94 4.50 15.58
N GLU A 2 -27.83 3.74 15.01
CA GLU A 2 -27.85 2.26 15.06
C GLU A 2 -27.09 1.67 13.84
N ASP A 3 -26.54 0.46 13.98
CA ASP A 3 -25.83 -0.25 12.91
C ASP A 3 -26.73 -0.51 11.68
N SER A 4 -28.00 -0.76 11.93
CA SER A 4 -29.04 -0.94 10.90
C SER A 4 -29.24 0.31 10.02
N GLU A 5 -29.20 1.50 10.61
CA GLU A 5 -29.35 2.77 9.90
C GLU A 5 -28.14 3.09 9.04
N ARG A 6 -26.94 2.80 9.56
CA ARG A 6 -25.71 2.95 8.82
C ARG A 6 -25.68 2.05 7.58
N LYS A 7 -26.03 0.77 7.73
CA LYS A 7 -26.12 -0.19 6.62
C LYS A 7 -27.17 0.23 5.59
N LEU A 8 -28.33 0.70 6.06
CA LEU A 8 -29.39 1.17 5.17
C LEU A 8 -28.93 2.38 4.35
N PHE A 9 -28.23 3.34 4.97
CA PHE A 9 -27.65 4.49 4.26
C PHE A 9 -26.65 4.05 3.18
N MET A 10 -25.71 3.14 3.51
CA MET A 10 -24.75 2.62 2.56
C MET A 10 -25.44 1.96 1.37
N ASP A 11 -26.44 1.11 1.60
CA ASP A 11 -27.20 0.48 0.53
C ASP A 11 -27.98 1.47 -0.35
N VAL A 12 -28.45 2.59 0.22
CA VAL A 12 -29.08 3.68 -0.56
C VAL A 12 -28.06 4.33 -1.49
N VAL A 13 -26.83 4.56 -1.03
CA VAL A 13 -25.74 5.13 -1.84
C VAL A 13 -25.34 4.15 -2.96
N ASP A 14 -25.09 2.88 -2.62
CA ASP A 14 -24.68 1.84 -3.57
C ASP A 14 -25.70 1.63 -4.70
N LEU A 15 -26.98 1.65 -4.35
CA LEU A 15 -28.08 1.38 -5.30
C LEU A 15 -28.58 2.64 -6.03
N GLY A 16 -28.19 3.83 -5.56
CA GLY A 16 -28.66 5.13 -6.07
C GLY A 16 -30.18 5.32 -5.96
N SER A 17 -30.88 4.53 -5.13
CA SER A 17 -32.33 4.47 -5.13
C SER A 17 -32.91 4.03 -3.79
N LEU A 18 -33.76 4.87 -3.21
CA LEU A 18 -34.53 4.53 -2.00
C LEU A 18 -35.43 3.30 -2.20
N SER A 19 -36.02 3.15 -3.38
CA SER A 19 -36.94 2.03 -3.67
C SER A 19 -36.18 0.71 -3.78
N LYS A 20 -35.00 0.69 -4.42
CA LYS A 20 -34.17 -0.51 -4.48
C LYS A 20 -33.62 -0.92 -3.12
N ALA A 21 -33.18 0.07 -2.32
CA ALA A 21 -32.76 -0.19 -0.94
C ALA A 21 -33.91 -0.70 -0.07
N ALA A 22 -35.10 -0.13 -0.22
CA ALA A 22 -36.31 -0.60 0.47
C ALA A 22 -36.62 -2.06 0.15
N ALA A 23 -36.54 -2.46 -1.11
CA ALA A 23 -36.74 -3.85 -1.53
C ALA A 23 -35.69 -4.78 -0.92
N LYS A 24 -34.42 -4.38 -0.87
CA LYS A 24 -33.33 -5.16 -0.26
C LYS A 24 -33.54 -5.36 1.24
N HIS A 25 -34.09 -4.38 1.93
CA HIS A 25 -34.35 -4.42 3.40
C HIS A 25 -35.76 -4.87 3.76
N PHE A 26 -36.60 -5.26 2.79
CA PHE A 26 -37.99 -5.70 3.02
C PHE A 26 -38.84 -4.65 3.73
N VAL A 27 -38.66 -3.38 3.43
CA VAL A 27 -39.39 -2.25 3.99
C VAL A 27 -40.00 -1.35 2.89
N THR A 28 -40.77 -0.35 3.27
CA THR A 28 -41.33 0.62 2.29
C THR A 28 -40.33 1.72 1.97
N PRO A 29 -40.36 2.33 0.77
CA PRO A 29 -39.53 3.49 0.46
C PRO A 29 -39.76 4.71 1.40
N GLN A 30 -40.97 4.87 1.93
CA GLN A 30 -41.25 5.87 2.93
C GLN A 30 -40.50 5.61 4.25
N SER A 31 -40.44 4.33 4.69
CA SER A 31 -39.67 3.94 5.85
C SER A 31 -38.19 4.24 5.68
N VAL A 32 -37.61 3.86 4.53
CA VAL A 32 -36.20 4.21 4.21
C VAL A 32 -35.98 5.72 4.28
N SER A 33 -36.85 6.53 3.64
CA SER A 33 -36.75 7.99 3.67
C SER A 33 -36.83 8.55 5.11
N GLN A 34 -37.67 7.96 5.97
CA GLN A 34 -37.78 8.37 7.36
C GLN A 34 -36.53 8.03 8.17
N HIS A 35 -35.95 6.82 8.00
CA HIS A 35 -34.68 6.43 8.65
C HIS A 35 -33.53 7.33 8.24
N ILE A 36 -33.38 7.62 6.95
CA ILE A 36 -32.34 8.55 6.46
C ILE A 36 -32.52 9.95 7.08
N ARG A 37 -33.74 10.51 7.10
CA ARG A 37 -33.99 11.81 7.73
C ARG A 37 -33.68 11.81 9.22
N ARG A 38 -33.98 10.71 9.93
CA ARG A 38 -33.64 10.58 11.35
C ARG A 38 -32.12 10.57 11.53
N LEU A 39 -31.39 9.81 10.71
CA LEU A 39 -29.93 9.76 10.72
C LEU A 39 -29.33 11.15 10.44
N GLU A 40 -29.80 11.85 9.41
CA GLU A 40 -29.36 13.22 9.09
C GLU A 40 -29.67 14.21 10.24
N GLY A 41 -30.80 14.04 10.88
CA GLY A 41 -31.17 14.82 12.06
C GLY A 41 -30.26 14.57 13.27
N GLU A 42 -29.89 13.33 13.53
CA GLU A 42 -28.94 12.99 14.60
C GLU A 42 -27.52 13.51 14.30
N LEU A 43 -27.10 13.46 13.03
CA LEU A 43 -25.79 13.92 12.60
C LEU A 43 -25.69 15.44 12.45
N GLY A 44 -26.81 16.11 12.22
CA GLY A 44 -26.89 17.57 12.06
C GLY A 44 -26.56 18.08 10.65
N PHE A 45 -26.41 17.20 9.67
CA PHE A 45 -26.13 17.55 8.27
C PHE A 45 -26.78 16.57 7.29
N PRO A 46 -27.09 16.99 6.05
CA PRO A 46 -27.68 16.13 5.03
C PRO A 46 -26.62 15.18 4.45
N LEU A 47 -27.00 13.90 4.31
CA LEU A 47 -26.18 12.86 3.69
C LEU A 47 -26.52 12.63 2.22
N LEU A 48 -27.78 12.88 1.82
CA LEU A 48 -28.31 12.59 0.50
C LEU A 48 -28.99 13.81 -0.14
N VAL A 49 -28.86 13.91 -1.46
CA VAL A 49 -29.62 14.85 -2.29
C VAL A 49 -30.47 14.09 -3.30
N ARG A 50 -31.64 14.60 -3.63
CA ARG A 50 -32.48 14.07 -4.71
C ARG A 50 -32.01 14.63 -6.04
N THR A 51 -31.89 13.77 -7.02
CA THR A 51 -31.52 14.10 -8.40
C THR A 51 -32.62 13.63 -9.36
N ALA A 52 -32.57 14.06 -10.61
CA ALA A 52 -33.48 13.59 -11.65
C ALA A 52 -33.35 12.07 -11.93
N GLN A 53 -32.20 11.48 -11.59
CA GLN A 53 -31.90 10.07 -11.78
C GLN A 53 -32.10 9.22 -10.50
N GLY A 54 -32.49 9.83 -9.38
CA GLY A 54 -32.67 9.11 -8.13
C GLY A 54 -32.14 9.87 -6.91
N VAL A 55 -31.24 9.24 -6.16
CA VAL A 55 -30.63 9.81 -4.95
C VAL A 55 -29.12 9.68 -5.07
N SER A 56 -28.39 10.74 -4.74
CA SER A 56 -26.94 10.78 -4.67
C SER A 56 -26.45 11.27 -3.31
N PRO A 57 -25.28 10.84 -2.84
CA PRO A 57 -24.71 11.40 -1.61
C PRO A 57 -24.30 12.86 -1.79
N THR A 58 -24.37 13.64 -0.72
CA THR A 58 -23.71 14.95 -0.60
C THR A 58 -22.19 14.74 -0.45
N GLU A 59 -21.41 15.81 -0.47
CA GLU A 59 -19.98 15.72 -0.14
C GLU A 59 -19.75 15.14 1.26
N ALA A 60 -20.50 15.61 2.26
CA ALA A 60 -20.50 15.05 3.60
C ALA A 60 -21.00 13.59 3.62
N GLY A 61 -21.98 13.27 2.77
CA GLY A 61 -22.49 11.91 2.57
C GLY A 61 -21.44 10.97 1.99
N CYS A 62 -20.63 11.42 1.04
CA CYS A 62 -19.49 10.64 0.51
C CYS A 62 -18.46 10.36 1.60
N MET A 63 -18.04 11.38 2.36
CA MET A 63 -17.11 11.21 3.47
C MET A 63 -17.64 10.24 4.53
N PHE A 64 -18.93 10.37 4.88
CA PHE A 64 -19.58 9.49 5.84
C PHE A 64 -19.70 8.05 5.33
N TYR A 65 -20.00 7.86 4.04
CA TYR A 65 -20.05 6.54 3.39
C TYR A 65 -18.71 5.83 3.45
N GLU A 66 -17.61 6.49 3.07
CA GLU A 66 -16.27 5.91 3.13
C GLU A 66 -15.88 5.57 4.57
N GLY A 67 -16.14 6.46 5.53
CA GLY A 67 -15.91 6.16 6.94
C GLY A 67 -16.73 4.98 7.47
N CYS A 68 -17.96 4.80 6.99
CA CYS A 68 -18.79 3.64 7.32
C CYS A 68 -18.23 2.34 6.72
N LYS A 69 -17.68 2.38 5.50
CA LYS A 69 -16.97 1.26 4.89
C LYS A 69 -15.79 0.82 5.76
N ASP A 70 -14.93 1.75 6.13
CA ASP A 70 -13.77 1.47 6.98
C ASP A 70 -14.16 0.83 8.31
N ILE A 71 -15.20 1.35 8.96
CA ILE A 71 -15.71 0.77 10.22
C ILE A 71 -16.20 -0.67 10.02
N ASN A 72 -16.96 -0.94 8.95
CA ASN A 72 -17.44 -2.28 8.66
C ASN A 72 -16.28 -3.25 8.41
N GLU A 73 -15.31 -2.85 7.61
CA GLU A 73 -14.12 -3.67 7.33
C GLU A 73 -13.31 -3.96 8.59
N ARG A 74 -13.14 -2.97 9.47
CA ARG A 74 -12.47 -3.14 10.78
C ARG A 74 -13.24 -4.10 11.68
N LEU A 75 -14.56 -4.02 11.71
CA LEU A 75 -15.40 -4.92 12.49
C LEU A 75 -15.31 -6.36 11.98
N GLU A 76 -15.42 -6.58 10.67
CA GLU A 76 -15.29 -7.92 10.08
C GLU A 76 -13.91 -8.52 10.32
N ARG A 77 -12.84 -7.72 10.23
CA ARG A 77 -11.48 -8.14 10.60
C ARG A 77 -11.38 -8.57 12.06
N LEU A 78 -11.93 -7.78 12.98
CA LEU A 78 -11.95 -8.12 14.41
C LEU A 78 -12.70 -9.41 14.67
N LEU A 79 -13.88 -9.59 14.06
CA LEU A 79 -14.67 -10.82 14.18
C LEU A 79 -13.94 -12.05 13.61
N SER A 80 -13.21 -11.85 12.49
CA SER A 80 -12.36 -12.91 11.93
C SER A 80 -11.26 -13.31 12.91
N GLN A 81 -10.53 -12.34 13.48
CA GLN A 81 -9.49 -12.58 14.49
C GLN A 81 -10.05 -13.29 15.73
N CYS A 82 -11.23 -12.88 16.20
CA CYS A 82 -11.88 -13.56 17.34
C CYS A 82 -12.25 -15.01 17.02
N ARG A 83 -12.74 -15.28 15.79
CA ARG A 83 -13.06 -16.65 15.36
C ARG A 83 -11.82 -17.53 15.21
N GLU A 84 -10.70 -16.94 14.79
CA GLU A 84 -9.40 -17.60 14.71
C GLU A 84 -8.90 -17.98 16.10
N GLU A 85 -8.91 -17.03 17.02
CA GLU A 85 -8.47 -17.24 18.42
C GLU A 85 -9.36 -18.27 19.11
N ALA A 86 -10.65 -18.29 18.79
CA ALA A 86 -11.60 -19.30 19.28
C ALA A 86 -11.46 -20.67 18.58
N GLY A 87 -10.54 -20.83 17.61
CA GLY A 87 -10.35 -22.09 16.87
C GLY A 87 -11.52 -22.47 15.94
N ILE A 88 -12.43 -21.53 15.64
CA ILE A 88 -13.65 -21.76 14.85
C ILE A 88 -13.35 -21.70 13.34
N MET A 89 -12.33 -20.94 12.93
CA MET A 89 -11.92 -20.80 11.53
C MET A 89 -10.39 -20.88 11.42
N ARG A 90 -9.89 -21.45 10.31
CA ARG A 90 -8.49 -21.29 9.92
C ARG A 90 -8.27 -19.88 9.41
N ALA A 91 -7.24 -19.23 9.93
CA ALA A 91 -6.86 -17.89 9.58
C ALA A 91 -6.49 -17.78 8.09
N THR A 92 -7.08 -16.82 7.38
CA THR A 92 -6.53 -16.36 6.11
C THR A 92 -5.35 -15.47 6.40
N LEU A 93 -4.17 -15.78 5.84
CA LEU A 93 -3.01 -14.89 5.90
C LEU A 93 -3.17 -13.76 4.88
N ARG A 94 -3.18 -12.53 5.36
CA ARG A 94 -3.27 -11.34 4.52
C ARG A 94 -1.88 -10.74 4.31
N LEU A 95 -1.47 -10.68 3.06
CA LEU A 95 -0.16 -10.21 2.64
C LEU A 95 -0.29 -8.82 2.02
N GLY A 96 0.23 -7.81 2.70
CA GLY A 96 0.24 -6.43 2.22
C GLY A 96 1.34 -6.22 1.18
N SER A 97 0.98 -5.75 0.00
CA SER A 97 1.91 -5.44 -1.09
C SER A 97 1.49 -4.16 -1.80
N SER A 98 2.45 -3.30 -2.09
CA SER A 98 2.21 -2.10 -2.90
C SER A 98 2.59 -2.37 -4.35
N PRO A 99 1.72 -2.16 -5.33
CA PRO A 99 2.03 -2.35 -6.75
C PRO A 99 3.26 -1.56 -7.21
N THR A 100 3.49 -0.40 -6.60
CA THR A 100 4.55 0.52 -6.98
C THR A 100 5.90 0.18 -6.37
N TYR A 101 5.90 -0.29 -5.11
CA TYR A 101 7.14 -0.52 -4.33
C TYR A 101 7.48 -2.00 -4.19
N SER A 102 6.61 -2.87 -4.68
CA SER A 102 6.79 -4.30 -4.52
C SER A 102 7.97 -4.78 -5.34
N LEU A 103 8.96 -5.35 -4.66
CA LEU A 103 9.98 -6.20 -5.28
C LEU A 103 9.43 -7.59 -5.59
N ALA A 104 8.10 -7.77 -5.46
CA ALA A 104 7.42 -9.05 -5.62
C ALA A 104 8.02 -10.15 -4.73
N LEU A 105 8.43 -9.80 -3.51
CA LEU A 105 9.09 -10.73 -2.58
C LEU A 105 8.21 -11.95 -2.31
N PHE A 106 6.91 -11.73 -2.11
CA PHE A 106 5.95 -12.81 -1.89
C PHE A 106 5.89 -13.81 -3.04
N SER A 107 6.02 -13.36 -4.29
CA SER A 107 5.94 -14.22 -5.47
C SER A 107 7.03 -15.29 -5.51
N GLN A 108 8.16 -15.06 -4.86
CA GLN A 108 9.30 -15.95 -4.85
C GLN A 108 9.09 -17.15 -3.91
N PHE A 109 8.40 -17.00 -2.81
CA PHE A 109 8.30 -18.05 -1.80
C PHE A 109 6.88 -18.51 -1.45
N VAL A 110 5.84 -17.68 -1.65
CA VAL A 110 4.45 -18.05 -1.35
C VAL A 110 3.98 -19.29 -2.13
N PRO A 111 4.31 -19.47 -3.41
CA PRO A 111 3.96 -20.73 -4.11
C PRO A 111 4.58 -21.98 -3.48
N GLN A 112 5.79 -21.87 -2.92
CA GLN A 112 6.44 -22.97 -2.21
C GLN A 112 5.80 -23.20 -0.84
N TYR A 113 5.46 -22.12 -0.13
CA TYR A 113 4.74 -22.17 1.12
C TYR A 113 3.40 -22.91 0.99
N LEU A 114 2.59 -22.55 0.00
CA LEU A 114 1.29 -23.16 -0.24
C LEU A 114 1.37 -24.66 -0.63
N ARG A 115 2.45 -25.09 -1.31
CA ARG A 115 2.67 -26.52 -1.56
C ARG A 115 2.84 -27.32 -0.28
N SER A 116 3.48 -26.73 0.74
CA SER A 116 3.69 -27.38 2.06
C SER A 116 2.49 -27.19 3.00
N HIS A 117 1.65 -26.19 2.73
CA HIS A 117 0.49 -25.82 3.57
C HIS A 117 -0.78 -25.68 2.71
N PRO A 118 -1.27 -26.80 2.09
CA PRO A 118 -2.33 -26.74 1.07
C PRO A 118 -3.69 -26.29 1.61
N ASN A 119 -3.86 -26.27 2.93
CA ASN A 119 -5.09 -25.83 3.59
C ASN A 119 -5.05 -24.37 4.06
N GLU A 120 -3.92 -23.69 3.90
CA GLU A 120 -3.79 -22.27 4.21
C GLU A 120 -4.44 -21.42 3.10
N LYS A 121 -5.09 -20.34 3.51
CA LYS A 121 -5.63 -19.33 2.59
C LYS A 121 -4.78 -18.09 2.65
N ILE A 122 -4.44 -17.56 1.48
CA ILE A 122 -3.70 -16.32 1.33
C ILE A 122 -4.55 -15.32 0.57
N GLU A 123 -4.60 -14.10 1.07
CA GLU A 123 -5.21 -12.95 0.45
C GLU A 123 -4.14 -11.86 0.25
N TYR A 124 -4.04 -11.31 -0.95
CA TYR A 124 -3.17 -10.16 -1.21
C TYR A 124 -3.97 -8.87 -1.03
N VAL A 125 -3.44 -7.99 -0.21
CA VAL A 125 -4.03 -6.68 0.07
C VAL A 125 -3.18 -5.60 -0.57
N ASN A 126 -3.82 -4.74 -1.37
CA ASN A 126 -3.13 -3.60 -1.95
C ASN A 126 -2.90 -2.54 -0.87
N VAL A 127 -1.65 -2.09 -0.75
CA VAL A 127 -1.21 -1.14 0.27
C VAL A 127 -0.96 0.22 -0.35
N ASP A 128 -1.67 1.21 0.12
CA ASP A 128 -1.58 2.59 -0.35
C ASP A 128 -0.58 3.44 0.48
N SER A 129 -1.00 4.64 0.91
CA SER A 129 -0.14 5.68 1.46
C SER A 129 0.39 5.43 2.88
N HIS A 130 -0.27 4.59 3.69
CA HIS A 130 0.06 4.38 5.11
C HIS A 130 0.37 2.90 5.44
N PRO A 131 1.46 2.35 4.90
CA PRO A 131 1.71 0.90 4.93
C PRO A 131 1.85 0.29 6.33
N LEU A 132 2.24 1.02 7.34
CA LEU A 132 2.37 0.49 8.71
C LEU A 132 1.05 0.51 9.48
N GLU A 133 0.14 1.39 9.13
CA GLU A 133 -1.17 1.50 9.80
C GLU A 133 -2.01 0.23 9.57
N GLY A 134 -1.99 -0.33 8.36
CA GLY A 134 -2.69 -1.56 8.04
C GLY A 134 -2.25 -2.76 8.89
N LEU A 135 -0.97 -2.83 9.29
CA LEU A 135 -0.49 -3.81 10.27
C LEU A 135 -1.10 -3.59 11.67
N LEU A 136 -1.21 -2.33 12.10
CA LEU A 136 -1.78 -1.99 13.40
C LEU A 136 -3.29 -2.26 13.46
N THR A 137 -4.00 -1.99 12.37
CA THR A 137 -5.44 -2.20 12.25
C THR A 137 -5.83 -3.63 11.89
N GLY A 138 -4.83 -4.49 11.54
CA GLY A 138 -5.06 -5.87 11.12
C GLY A 138 -5.64 -5.99 9.72
N GLU A 139 -5.45 -5.00 8.88
CA GLU A 139 -5.81 -5.05 7.46
C GLU A 139 -5.02 -6.13 6.72
N TYR A 140 -3.74 -6.28 7.08
CA TYR A 140 -2.88 -7.38 6.68
C TYR A 140 -1.99 -7.82 7.84
N ASP A 141 -1.51 -9.05 7.78
CA ASP A 141 -0.71 -9.67 8.84
C ASP A 141 0.78 -9.39 8.68
N ILE A 142 1.20 -9.21 7.43
CA ILE A 142 2.59 -9.03 7.03
C ILE A 142 2.65 -8.17 5.77
N LEU A 143 3.65 -7.32 5.70
CA LEU A 143 3.87 -6.35 4.62
C LEU A 143 5.24 -6.59 3.99
N GLU A 144 5.34 -6.63 2.66
CA GLU A 144 6.65 -6.52 2.01
C GLU A 144 7.08 -5.04 1.94
N GLY A 145 8.34 -4.77 2.23
CA GLY A 145 8.84 -3.40 2.21
C GLY A 145 10.25 -3.24 2.76
N VAL A 146 10.57 -2.01 3.12
CA VAL A 146 11.87 -1.65 3.71
C VAL A 146 11.82 -1.72 5.22
N GLU A 147 13.00 -1.84 5.84
CA GLU A 147 13.13 -1.84 7.29
C GLU A 147 12.45 -0.60 7.92
N PRO A 148 11.50 -0.81 8.85
CA PRO A 148 10.83 0.30 9.54
C PRO A 148 11.79 0.96 10.54
N GLN A 149 11.65 2.29 10.69
CA GLN A 149 12.37 3.02 11.75
C GLN A 149 11.73 2.81 13.13
N ASP A 150 10.42 2.53 13.16
CA ASP A 150 9.67 2.31 14.38
C ASP A 150 9.87 0.88 14.90
N ARG A 151 10.40 0.78 16.11
CA ARG A 151 10.66 -0.50 16.82
C ARG A 151 9.40 -1.25 17.26
N ALA A 152 8.22 -0.65 17.10
CA ALA A 152 6.95 -1.34 17.32
C ALA A 152 6.73 -2.48 16.30
N PHE A 153 7.47 -2.48 15.19
CA PHE A 153 7.39 -3.48 14.13
C PHE A 153 8.63 -4.36 14.13
N ALA A 154 8.42 -5.64 13.88
CA ALA A 154 9.49 -6.60 13.57
C ALA A 154 9.80 -6.57 12.07
N PHE A 155 11.03 -6.86 11.71
CA PHE A 155 11.50 -6.90 10.34
C PHE A 155 12.32 -8.16 10.06
N GLU A 156 11.97 -8.86 9.00
CA GLU A 156 12.72 -10.00 8.48
C GLU A 156 13.43 -9.59 7.20
N PRO A 157 14.75 -9.35 7.20
CA PRO A 157 15.49 -8.95 6.01
C PRO A 157 15.67 -10.11 5.04
N LEU A 158 15.25 -9.92 3.80
CA LEU A 158 15.35 -10.94 2.75
C LEU A 158 16.35 -10.57 1.66
N LEU A 159 16.40 -9.30 1.26
CA LEU A 159 17.17 -8.83 0.12
C LEU A 159 17.81 -7.47 0.41
N ALA A 160 19.10 -7.33 0.07
CA ALA A 160 19.75 -6.02 -0.01
C ALA A 160 19.71 -5.52 -1.46
N SER A 161 19.32 -4.27 -1.67
CA SER A 161 19.28 -3.66 -2.99
C SER A 161 20.14 -2.42 -3.05
N LYS A 162 20.93 -2.32 -4.12
CA LYS A 162 21.58 -1.08 -4.54
C LYS A 162 20.56 -0.17 -5.22
N ARG A 163 20.95 1.07 -5.42
CA ARG A 163 20.15 2.05 -6.15
C ARG A 163 20.67 2.23 -7.56
N CYS A 164 19.74 2.52 -8.45
CA CYS A 164 20.00 2.80 -9.84
C CYS A 164 19.32 4.12 -10.22
N CYS A 165 20.03 4.96 -10.94
CA CYS A 165 19.48 6.14 -11.59
C CYS A 165 18.88 5.72 -12.92
N MET A 166 17.61 6.02 -13.12
CA MET A 166 16.90 5.80 -14.38
C MET A 166 16.75 7.15 -15.07
N VAL A 167 17.29 7.27 -16.25
CA VAL A 167 17.29 8.50 -17.04
C VAL A 167 16.75 8.26 -18.43
N ALA A 168 16.14 9.28 -19.04
CA ALA A 168 15.74 9.22 -20.45
C ALA A 168 16.97 9.24 -21.38
N PRO A 169 16.86 8.72 -22.61
CA PRO A 169 17.97 8.80 -23.59
C PRO A 169 18.46 10.22 -23.86
N GLU A 170 17.58 11.22 -23.74
CA GLU A 170 17.86 12.65 -23.95
C GLU A 170 18.57 13.31 -22.75
N ASN A 171 18.65 12.64 -21.62
CA ASN A 171 19.29 13.17 -20.42
C ASN A 171 20.81 13.23 -20.63
N PRO A 172 21.51 14.33 -20.23
CA PRO A 172 22.95 14.44 -20.38
C PRO A 172 23.73 13.36 -19.63
N LEU A 173 23.13 12.73 -18.62
CA LEU A 173 23.74 11.63 -17.87
C LEU A 173 23.61 10.27 -18.58
N SER A 174 22.84 10.16 -19.65
CA SER A 174 22.54 8.87 -20.33
C SER A 174 23.78 8.13 -20.86
N SER A 175 24.87 8.83 -21.11
CA SER A 175 26.16 8.27 -21.57
C SER A 175 27.13 7.90 -20.44
N ARG A 176 26.75 8.12 -19.18
CA ARG A 176 27.58 7.77 -18.02
C ARG A 176 27.53 6.26 -17.75
N GLU A 177 28.62 5.67 -17.37
CA GLU A 177 28.67 4.29 -16.89
C GLU A 177 28.24 4.18 -15.42
N VAL A 178 28.48 5.25 -14.65
CA VAL A 178 28.18 5.38 -13.22
C VAL A 178 27.79 6.82 -12.96
N ILE A 179 26.83 7.06 -12.08
CA ILE A 179 26.43 8.39 -11.60
C ILE A 179 26.91 8.55 -10.16
N GLU A 180 27.65 9.63 -9.90
CA GLU A 180 28.08 10.07 -8.58
C GLU A 180 27.09 11.09 -7.98
N PRO A 181 27.06 11.31 -6.64
CA PRO A 181 26.20 12.33 -6.04
C PRO A 181 26.33 13.72 -6.64
N ALA A 182 27.55 14.13 -7.01
CA ALA A 182 27.80 15.44 -7.60
C ALA A 182 27.16 15.64 -8.98
N ASP A 183 26.96 14.58 -9.76
CA ASP A 183 26.27 14.63 -11.05
C ASP A 183 24.79 14.98 -10.93
N LEU A 184 24.21 14.86 -9.72
CA LEU A 184 22.79 15.06 -9.44
C LEU A 184 22.43 16.47 -8.92
N ILE A 185 23.40 17.38 -8.72
CA ILE A 185 23.17 18.69 -8.09
C ILE A 185 22.14 19.52 -8.87
N ASP A 186 22.24 19.54 -10.20
CA ASP A 186 21.35 20.32 -11.07
C ASP A 186 20.19 19.50 -11.65
N MET A 187 19.97 18.29 -11.14
CA MET A 187 18.94 17.37 -11.60
C MET A 187 17.71 17.37 -10.68
N ASP A 188 16.56 17.10 -11.26
CA ASP A 188 15.31 16.83 -10.55
C ASP A 188 15.29 15.34 -10.16
N VAL A 189 15.74 15.03 -8.94
CA VAL A 189 15.93 13.64 -8.50
C VAL A 189 14.68 13.12 -7.81
N HIS A 190 13.98 12.23 -8.47
CA HIS A 190 12.68 11.69 -8.03
C HIS A 190 12.85 10.39 -7.27
N ILE A 191 12.13 10.27 -6.15
CA ILE A 191 12.07 9.10 -5.29
C ILE A 191 10.64 8.69 -5.02
N PHE A 192 10.38 7.42 -4.74
CA PHE A 192 9.03 6.93 -4.41
C PHE A 192 8.52 7.43 -3.05
N SER A 193 9.38 7.47 -2.05
CA SER A 193 9.04 7.99 -0.74
C SER A 193 10.28 8.42 0.03
N LYS A 194 10.12 9.43 0.87
CA LYS A 194 11.16 9.90 1.79
C LYS A 194 11.60 8.81 2.75
N ARG A 195 10.67 7.95 3.18
CA ARG A 195 10.97 6.81 4.05
C ARG A 195 11.93 5.81 3.38
N TRP A 196 11.67 5.46 2.13
CA TRP A 196 12.57 4.60 1.34
C TRP A 196 13.95 5.23 1.16
N ALA A 197 14.00 6.55 0.99
CA ALA A 197 15.23 7.30 0.77
C ALA A 197 15.92 7.79 2.06
N ALA A 198 15.40 7.50 3.25
CA ALA A 198 15.89 8.09 4.50
C ALA A 198 17.41 7.88 4.71
N ARG A 199 17.91 6.66 4.57
CA ARG A 199 19.35 6.37 4.70
C ARG A 199 20.19 7.04 3.59
N LEU A 200 19.63 7.16 2.39
CA LEU A 200 20.28 7.89 1.30
C LEU A 200 20.34 9.38 1.63
N ARG A 201 19.27 9.96 2.16
CA ARG A 201 19.27 11.38 2.57
C ARG A 201 20.32 11.65 3.64
N GLU A 202 20.41 10.80 4.67
CA GLU A 202 21.45 10.92 5.70
C GLU A 202 22.88 10.82 5.13
N TYR A 203 23.09 10.00 4.10
CA TYR A 203 24.37 9.90 3.40
C TYR A 203 24.65 11.17 2.56
N LEU A 204 23.68 11.59 1.75
CA LEU A 204 23.82 12.77 0.89
C LEU A 204 24.01 14.05 1.70
N ASP A 205 23.37 14.20 2.87
CA ASP A 205 23.58 15.35 3.78
C ASP A 205 25.03 15.52 4.21
N LYS A 206 25.83 14.45 4.17
CA LYS A 206 27.25 14.46 4.52
C LYS A 206 28.18 14.66 3.32
N VAL A 207 27.82 14.15 2.16
CA VAL A 207 28.72 14.11 0.99
C VAL A 207 28.33 15.08 -0.12
N CYS A 208 27.04 15.38 -0.29
CA CYS A 208 26.53 16.26 -1.32
C CYS A 208 25.12 16.78 -0.91
N PRO A 209 25.05 17.71 0.06
CA PRO A 209 23.78 18.21 0.60
C PRO A 209 22.92 18.97 -0.42
N GLU A 210 23.51 19.43 -1.51
CA GLU A 210 22.86 20.17 -2.59
C GLU A 210 21.89 19.32 -3.41
N VAL A 211 22.02 17.99 -3.39
CA VAL A 211 21.11 17.08 -4.10
C VAL A 211 19.72 17.14 -3.49
N ASN A 212 18.76 17.57 -4.31
CA ASN A 212 17.36 17.67 -3.89
C ASN A 212 16.57 16.42 -4.28
N LEU A 213 16.03 15.69 -3.28
CA LEU A 213 15.19 14.52 -3.50
C LEU A 213 13.71 14.93 -3.50
N ILE A 214 13.04 14.75 -4.63
CA ILE A 214 11.63 15.07 -4.86
C ILE A 214 10.80 13.81 -4.70
N GLU A 215 9.87 13.80 -3.74
CA GLU A 215 8.97 12.66 -3.56
C GLU A 215 7.84 12.69 -4.58
N LEU A 216 7.70 11.60 -5.33
CA LEU A 216 6.55 11.34 -6.17
C LEU A 216 5.76 10.17 -5.58
N PRO A 217 4.52 10.39 -5.11
CA PRO A 217 3.67 9.32 -4.63
C PRO A 217 3.50 8.24 -5.69
N GLY A 218 3.49 6.97 -5.26
CA GLY A 218 3.50 5.84 -6.16
C GLY A 218 2.39 5.80 -7.22
N SER A 219 1.21 6.31 -6.88
CA SER A 219 0.09 6.44 -7.83
C SER A 219 0.34 7.44 -8.97
N THR A 220 1.29 8.36 -8.80
CA THR A 220 1.62 9.39 -9.80
C THR A 220 2.95 9.13 -10.49
N PHE A 221 3.75 8.16 -10.02
CA PHE A 221 5.09 7.91 -10.52
C PHE A 221 5.10 7.56 -12.03
N GLU A 222 4.28 6.62 -12.47
CA GLU A 222 4.18 6.23 -13.88
C GLU A 222 3.63 7.36 -14.78
N ALA A 223 2.69 8.16 -14.25
CA ALA A 223 2.18 9.33 -14.96
C ALA A 223 3.24 10.44 -15.07
N ALA A 224 4.01 10.63 -14.00
CA ALA A 224 5.09 11.62 -13.94
C ALA A 224 6.24 11.31 -14.92
N LEU A 225 6.58 10.04 -15.13
CA LEU A 225 7.61 9.62 -16.09
C LEU A 225 7.40 10.20 -17.50
N ARG A 226 6.14 10.44 -17.90
CA ARG A 226 5.78 10.93 -19.24
C ARG A 226 5.59 12.44 -19.32
N GLN A 227 5.53 13.14 -18.18
CA GLN A 227 5.19 14.57 -18.11
C GLN A 227 6.36 15.46 -17.66
N LEU A 228 7.42 14.86 -17.14
CA LEU A 228 8.58 15.58 -16.63
C LEU A 228 9.60 15.86 -17.75
N ASP A 229 10.43 16.88 -17.54
CA ASP A 229 11.50 17.22 -18.46
C ASP A 229 12.53 16.08 -18.52
N PRO A 230 12.63 15.34 -19.65
CA PRO A 230 13.52 14.19 -19.75
C PRO A 230 15.00 14.56 -19.63
N THR A 231 15.36 15.82 -19.94
CA THR A 231 16.76 16.27 -19.90
C THR A 231 17.26 16.58 -18.49
N ARG A 232 16.36 16.77 -17.53
CA ARG A 232 16.69 17.12 -16.14
C ARG A 232 16.27 16.07 -15.12
N THR A 233 15.39 15.16 -15.50
CA THR A 233 14.79 14.21 -14.58
C THR A 233 15.66 12.97 -14.40
N VAL A 234 15.88 12.60 -13.14
CA VAL A 234 16.50 11.34 -12.72
C VAL A 234 15.56 10.63 -11.76
N HIS A 235 15.24 9.36 -12.02
CA HIS A 235 14.44 8.57 -11.11
C HIS A 235 15.33 7.56 -10.36
N LEU A 236 15.32 7.64 -9.03
CA LEU A 236 16.05 6.69 -8.20
C LEU A 236 15.16 5.48 -7.89
N LEU A 237 15.58 4.32 -8.34
CA LEU A 237 14.90 3.04 -8.14
C LEU A 237 15.81 2.00 -7.48
N PRO A 238 15.24 0.98 -6.82
CA PRO A 238 15.96 -0.25 -6.55
C PRO A 238 16.39 -0.90 -7.86
N GLU A 239 17.60 -1.43 -7.90
CA GLU A 239 18.16 -2.13 -9.08
C GLU A 239 17.20 -3.20 -9.61
N GLN A 240 16.52 -3.92 -8.71
CA GLN A 240 15.59 -5.00 -9.07
C GLN A 240 14.29 -4.51 -9.74
N LEU A 241 14.01 -3.21 -9.77
CA LEU A 241 12.81 -2.65 -10.43
C LEU A 241 13.09 -2.03 -11.80
N THR A 242 14.35 -1.93 -12.20
CA THR A 242 14.74 -1.25 -13.44
C THR A 242 14.11 -1.88 -14.68
N TYR A 243 13.88 -3.19 -14.70
CA TYR A 243 13.24 -3.91 -15.81
C TYR A 243 11.82 -3.45 -16.14
N ARG A 244 11.14 -2.75 -15.23
CA ARG A 244 9.76 -2.25 -15.44
C ARG A 244 9.69 -1.04 -16.38
N TYR A 245 10.80 -0.33 -16.56
CA TYR A 245 10.88 0.94 -17.26
C TYR A 245 11.88 0.85 -18.41
N GLN A 246 11.50 0.09 -19.45
CA GLN A 246 12.37 -0.21 -20.60
C GLN A 246 12.68 1.01 -21.46
N GLU A 247 11.90 2.07 -21.36
CA GLU A 247 12.12 3.35 -22.02
C GLU A 247 13.21 4.21 -21.37
N LEU A 248 13.66 3.86 -20.17
CA LEU A 248 14.70 4.55 -19.43
C LEU A 248 15.99 3.75 -19.39
N ILE A 249 17.11 4.45 -19.33
CA ILE A 249 18.44 3.86 -19.22
C ILE A 249 18.80 3.71 -17.74
N PRO A 250 19.04 2.48 -17.26
CA PRO A 250 19.48 2.23 -15.89
C PRO A 250 21.00 2.48 -15.78
N ILE A 251 21.40 3.36 -14.87
CA ILE A 251 22.80 3.66 -14.59
C ILE A 251 23.06 3.45 -13.11
N PRO A 252 24.06 2.65 -12.71
CA PRO A 252 24.42 2.47 -11.31
C PRO A 252 24.66 3.80 -10.59
N PHE A 253 24.18 3.91 -9.37
CA PHE A 253 24.42 5.07 -8.51
C PHE A 253 25.53 4.73 -7.52
N ASP A 254 26.64 5.44 -7.58
CA ASP A 254 27.82 5.21 -6.73
C ASP A 254 27.63 5.79 -5.33
N VAL A 255 26.93 5.06 -4.50
CA VAL A 255 26.72 5.38 -3.09
C VAL A 255 26.91 4.14 -2.24
N ASP A 256 27.64 4.27 -1.15
CA ASP A 256 27.80 3.19 -0.17
C ASP A 256 26.58 3.08 0.76
N VAL A 257 25.40 3.00 0.13
CA VAL A 257 24.11 2.87 0.84
C VAL A 257 23.26 1.82 0.16
N THR A 258 23.02 0.72 0.83
CA THR A 258 22.06 -0.29 0.41
C THR A 258 20.75 -0.16 1.16
N THR A 259 19.66 -0.56 0.55
CA THR A 259 18.36 -0.66 1.19
C THR A 259 18.04 -2.11 1.46
N GLN A 260 17.74 -2.44 2.73
CA GLN A 260 17.25 -3.76 3.09
C GLN A 260 15.76 -3.86 2.79
N TYR A 261 15.40 -4.86 1.99
CA TYR A 261 14.03 -5.25 1.71
C TYR A 261 13.70 -6.54 2.43
N GLY A 262 12.48 -6.65 2.89
CA GLY A 262 12.05 -7.81 3.63
C GLY A 262 10.58 -7.75 4.00
N LEU A 263 10.25 -8.41 5.09
CA LEU A 263 8.89 -8.55 5.58
C LEU A 263 8.76 -7.83 6.92
N VAL A 264 7.76 -6.93 6.98
CA VAL A 264 7.42 -6.14 8.18
C VAL A 264 6.17 -6.74 8.79
N TYR A 265 6.15 -6.94 10.10
CA TYR A 265 5.01 -7.50 10.82
C TYR A 265 5.00 -7.04 12.28
N LEU A 266 3.89 -7.26 12.98
CA LEU A 266 3.83 -6.99 14.42
C LEU A 266 4.49 -8.15 15.20
N PRO A 267 5.32 -7.89 16.24
CA PRO A 267 5.97 -8.92 17.04
C PRO A 267 5.00 -9.98 17.59
N LYS A 268 3.79 -9.56 17.99
CA LYS A 268 2.73 -10.47 18.45
C LYS A 268 2.28 -11.50 17.41
N SER A 269 2.45 -11.21 16.12
CA SER A 269 2.06 -12.09 15.01
C SER A 269 3.14 -13.09 14.64
N GLN A 270 4.33 -13.03 15.23
CA GLN A 270 5.49 -13.84 14.87
C GLN A 270 5.21 -15.36 14.93
N ALA A 271 4.53 -15.82 15.98
CA ALA A 271 4.21 -17.24 16.11
C ALA A 271 3.30 -17.74 14.98
N ARG A 272 2.30 -16.95 14.61
CA ARG A 272 1.39 -17.24 13.48
C ARG A 272 2.10 -17.23 12.14
N LEU A 273 3.06 -16.33 11.95
CA LEU A 273 3.80 -16.13 10.72
C LEU A 273 5.04 -17.03 10.60
N HIS A 274 5.38 -17.80 11.64
CA HIS A 274 6.64 -18.55 11.74
C HIS A 274 6.96 -19.39 10.50
N ALA A 275 6.01 -20.23 10.06
CA ALA A 275 6.20 -21.11 8.91
C ALA A 275 6.38 -20.33 7.58
N LEU A 276 5.65 -19.22 7.42
CA LEU A 276 5.78 -18.33 6.26
C LEU A 276 7.16 -17.66 6.24
N LEU A 277 7.61 -17.13 7.39
CA LEU A 277 8.92 -16.50 7.54
C LEU A 277 10.06 -17.50 7.31
N GLU A 278 9.95 -18.73 7.83
CA GLU A 278 10.95 -19.79 7.55
C GLU A 278 11.03 -20.13 6.07
N CYS A 279 9.89 -20.23 5.39
CA CYS A 279 9.87 -20.46 3.94
C CYS A 279 10.57 -19.32 3.19
N ALA A 280 10.29 -18.07 3.56
CA ALA A 280 10.95 -16.90 2.98
C ALA A 280 12.46 -16.93 3.19
N ARG A 281 12.94 -17.20 4.41
CA ARG A 281 14.39 -17.33 4.73
C ARG A 281 15.08 -18.41 3.90
N LYS A 282 14.44 -19.55 3.73
CA LYS A 282 15.01 -20.66 2.93
C LYS A 282 15.18 -20.25 1.46
N VAL A 283 14.17 -19.64 0.86
CA VAL A 283 14.20 -19.25 -0.54
C VAL A 283 15.25 -18.17 -0.79
N TYR A 284 15.24 -17.11 0.01
CA TYR A 284 16.19 -16.00 -0.14
C TYR A 284 17.60 -16.32 0.34
N GLY A 285 17.75 -17.21 1.33
CA GLY A 285 19.05 -17.72 1.78
C GLY A 285 19.75 -18.59 0.73
N ALA A 286 18.99 -19.39 -0.01
CA ALA A 286 19.53 -20.19 -1.12
C ALA A 286 19.98 -19.31 -2.31
N GLN A 287 19.31 -18.18 -2.56
CA GLN A 287 19.70 -17.22 -3.61
C GLN A 287 20.96 -16.42 -3.26
N ARG A 288 21.27 -16.22 -1.97
CA ARG A 288 22.50 -15.55 -1.52
C ARG A 288 23.74 -16.43 -1.61
N ALA A 289 23.57 -17.74 -1.73
CA ALA A 289 24.65 -18.71 -1.78
C ALA A 289 25.08 -19.09 -3.22
N GLN A 290 24.40 -18.59 -4.23
CA GLN A 290 24.73 -18.68 -5.66
C GLN A 290 25.32 -17.36 -6.17
#